data_36ddcc24c9017184f09b36f9f72dc2d0
#
_entry.id   36ddcc24c9017184f09b36f9f72dc2d0
#
_cell.length_a   1.000
_cell.length_b   1.000
_cell.length_c   1.000
_cell.angle_alpha   90.00
_cell.angle_beta   90.00
_cell.angle_gamma   90.00
#
_symmetry.space_group_name_H-M   'P 1'
#
loop_
_entity.id
_entity.type
_entity.pdbx_description
1 polymer ?
#
loop_
_entity_poly.entity_id
_entity_poly.type
_entity_poly.pdbx_seq_one_letter_code
_entity_poly.pdbx_strand_id
1 'polypeptide(L)'
;MSLLAVVRCMWQRIGQQVRLPTPGQNKKLGVFGAINLRTGELLARCNMRKRSAEFIDFLSQLADRYRSGIVRVVLDNGSIHTSAQTRAWLSLNPRIQMIYLPTYSGHLLNPIEKVWWLLKQHISANHNFCDIQQLQAFVERWLLAQHPDRLLALINSDVTHRASCQALPCSGVKLF
;
A
#
# COMPACT_ATOMS: atom_id res chain seq x y z
N MET A 1 0.35 -9.09 -3.46
CA MET A 1 0.41 -10.17 -2.44
C MET A 1 0.35 -11.50 -3.14
N SER A 2 1.09 -12.50 -2.69
CA SER A 2 1.10 -13.86 -3.28
C SER A 2 0.30 -14.80 -2.40
N LEU A 3 -0.39 -15.77 -3.02
CA LEU A 3 -1.09 -16.84 -2.33
C LEU A 3 -0.11 -17.86 -1.71
N LEU A 4 1.13 -17.94 -2.23
CA LEU A 4 2.14 -18.83 -1.69
C LEU A 4 2.53 -18.39 -0.26
N ALA A 5 2.50 -19.36 0.66
CA ALA A 5 2.92 -19.16 2.03
C ALA A 5 4.40 -18.77 2.09
N VAL A 6 4.73 -17.75 2.87
CA VAL A 6 6.12 -17.41 3.19
C VAL A 6 6.46 -18.11 4.50
N VAL A 7 7.35 -19.08 4.43
CA VAL A 7 7.83 -19.79 5.62
C VAL A 7 8.71 -18.86 6.44
N ARG A 8 8.42 -18.73 7.73
CA ARG A 8 9.24 -17.98 8.69
C ARG A 8 9.74 -18.91 9.80
N CYS A 9 10.88 -18.54 10.38
CA CYS A 9 11.39 -19.20 11.57
C CYS A 9 10.35 -19.12 12.70
N MET A 10 10.07 -20.25 13.33
CA MET A 10 9.19 -20.36 14.50
C MET A 10 9.81 -21.33 15.52
N TRP A 11 9.50 -21.10 16.77
CA TRP A 11 9.90 -22.03 17.85
C TRP A 11 9.08 -23.30 17.75
N GLN A 12 9.78 -24.44 17.75
CA GLN A 12 9.16 -25.78 17.65
C GLN A 12 9.87 -26.73 18.61
N ARG A 13 9.19 -27.82 18.98
CA ARG A 13 9.85 -28.91 19.70
C ARG A 13 10.94 -29.53 18.81
N ILE A 14 12.07 -29.86 19.40
CA ILE A 14 13.18 -30.52 18.71
C ILE A 14 12.64 -31.81 18.06
N GLY A 15 12.94 -32.02 16.78
CA GLY A 15 12.52 -33.19 16.01
C GLY A 15 11.12 -33.09 15.37
N GLN A 16 10.36 -32.01 15.60
CA GLN A 16 9.06 -31.78 14.94
C GLN A 16 9.18 -30.71 13.87
N GLN A 17 9.05 -31.09 12.61
CA GLN A 17 9.00 -30.15 11.48
C GLN A 17 7.56 -29.82 11.13
N VAL A 18 7.17 -28.54 11.20
CA VAL A 18 5.89 -28.09 10.70
C VAL A 18 5.92 -28.03 9.17
N ARG A 19 5.02 -28.78 8.56
CA ARG A 19 4.78 -28.72 7.12
C ARG A 19 3.57 -27.83 6.86
N LEU A 20 3.76 -26.75 6.10
CA LEU A 20 2.66 -25.90 5.66
C LEU A 20 2.21 -26.38 4.29
N PRO A 21 0.96 -26.85 4.15
CA PRO A 21 0.42 -27.19 2.84
C PRO A 21 0.36 -25.92 1.99
N THR A 22 0.85 -25.99 0.75
CA THR A 22 0.79 -24.90 -0.19
C THR A 22 -0.28 -25.17 -1.25
N PRO A 23 -1.10 -24.19 -1.63
CA PRO A 23 -2.23 -24.40 -2.55
C PRO A 23 -1.80 -24.61 -4.01
N GLY A 24 -0.60 -25.03 -4.33
CA GLY A 24 -0.14 -25.40 -5.69
C GLY A 24 -0.36 -24.37 -6.81
N GLN A 25 -0.97 -23.22 -6.53
CA GLN A 25 -1.31 -22.17 -7.49
C GLN A 25 -0.63 -20.85 -7.12
N ASN A 26 0.16 -20.30 -8.04
CA ASN A 26 0.80 -19.00 -7.85
C ASN A 26 -0.16 -17.85 -8.25
N LYS A 27 -1.30 -17.73 -7.57
CA LYS A 27 -2.20 -16.58 -7.76
C LYS A 27 -1.69 -15.37 -6.98
N LYS A 28 -1.86 -14.19 -7.56
CA LYS A 28 -1.43 -12.93 -6.96
C LYS A 28 -2.61 -12.00 -6.76
N LEU A 29 -2.71 -11.40 -5.57
CA LEU A 29 -3.66 -10.32 -5.25
C LEU A 29 -2.95 -8.97 -5.41
N GLY A 30 -3.52 -8.07 -6.20
CA GLY A 30 -3.11 -6.67 -6.25
C GLY A 30 -3.76 -5.88 -5.13
N VAL A 31 -3.01 -5.00 -4.48
CA VAL A 31 -3.56 -4.03 -3.55
C VAL A 31 -3.09 -2.66 -3.97
N PHE A 32 -4.03 -1.74 -4.17
CA PHE A 32 -3.78 -0.32 -4.28
C PHE A 32 -4.08 0.33 -2.93
N GLY A 33 -3.34 1.36 -2.59
CA GLY A 33 -3.61 2.10 -1.37
C GLY A 33 -2.92 3.45 -1.36
N ALA A 34 -3.50 4.36 -0.60
CA ALA A 34 -2.96 5.67 -0.30
C ALA A 34 -3.15 5.96 1.19
N ILE A 35 -2.12 6.49 1.83
CA ILE A 35 -2.18 6.92 3.22
C ILE A 35 -2.08 8.44 3.29
N ASN A 36 -3.02 9.07 4.01
CA ASN A 36 -2.96 10.49 4.26
C ASN A 36 -1.92 10.78 5.34
N LEU A 37 -0.83 11.44 4.98
CA LEU A 37 0.29 11.70 5.90
C LEU A 37 -0.04 12.67 7.04
N ARG A 38 -1.19 13.34 6.98
CA ARG A 38 -1.64 14.25 8.05
C ARG A 38 -2.61 13.58 9.02
N THR A 39 -3.49 12.72 8.51
CA THR A 39 -4.57 12.12 9.30
C THR A 39 -4.33 10.66 9.61
N GLY A 40 -3.40 10.00 8.92
CA GLY A 40 -3.20 8.55 9.01
C GLY A 40 -4.30 7.73 8.34
N GLU A 41 -5.26 8.38 7.70
CA GLU A 41 -6.34 7.68 7.01
C GLU A 41 -5.78 6.86 5.85
N LEU A 42 -6.10 5.58 5.84
CA LEU A 42 -5.71 4.64 4.80
C LEU A 42 -6.92 4.37 3.89
N LEU A 43 -6.80 4.74 2.62
CA LEU A 43 -7.69 4.26 1.58
C LEU A 43 -7.00 3.11 0.86
N ALA A 44 -7.65 1.95 0.79
CA ALA A 44 -7.06 0.80 0.10
C ALA A 44 -8.13 -0.03 -0.62
N ARG A 45 -7.71 -0.67 -1.71
CA ARG A 45 -8.56 -1.53 -2.54
C ARG A 45 -7.81 -2.76 -3.02
N CYS A 46 -8.45 -3.91 -2.88
CA CYS A 46 -7.98 -5.17 -3.43
C CYS A 46 -8.49 -5.37 -4.85
N ASN A 47 -7.62 -5.84 -5.76
CA ASN A 47 -7.96 -6.14 -7.13
C ASN A 47 -7.24 -7.41 -7.58
N MET A 48 -7.89 -8.22 -8.43
CA MET A 48 -7.26 -9.41 -9.00
C MET A 48 -6.18 -9.07 -10.03
N ARG A 49 -6.18 -7.85 -10.54
CA ARG A 49 -5.23 -7.38 -11.55
C ARG A 49 -4.69 -6.00 -11.17
N LYS A 50 -3.44 -5.74 -11.53
CA LYS A 50 -2.80 -4.43 -11.41
C LYS A 50 -2.60 -3.85 -12.81
N ARG A 51 -3.60 -3.15 -13.31
CA ARG A 51 -3.57 -2.46 -14.61
C ARG A 51 -3.88 -0.98 -14.41
N SER A 52 -3.69 -0.19 -15.47
CA SER A 52 -4.01 1.24 -15.45
C SER A 52 -5.49 1.51 -15.17
N ALA A 53 -6.42 0.67 -15.66
CA ALA A 53 -7.85 0.81 -15.40
C ALA A 53 -8.17 0.72 -13.90
N GLU A 54 -7.70 -0.33 -13.22
CA GLU A 54 -7.93 -0.50 -11.79
C GLU A 54 -7.23 0.59 -10.95
N PHE A 55 -6.10 1.11 -11.45
CA PHE A 55 -5.45 2.26 -10.83
C PHE A 55 -6.27 3.55 -11.01
N ILE A 56 -6.84 3.80 -12.18
CA ILE A 56 -7.73 4.95 -12.43
C ILE A 56 -9.00 4.85 -11.57
N ASP A 57 -9.59 3.67 -11.42
CA ASP A 57 -10.73 3.46 -10.52
C ASP A 57 -10.36 3.80 -9.06
N PHE A 58 -9.15 3.43 -8.64
CA PHE A 58 -8.65 3.81 -7.32
C PHE A 58 -8.45 5.32 -7.18
N LEU A 59 -7.90 5.99 -8.20
CA LEU A 59 -7.77 7.46 -8.20
C LEU A 59 -9.12 8.17 -8.18
N SER A 60 -10.14 7.61 -8.85
CA SER A 60 -11.50 8.13 -8.82
C SER A 60 -12.09 8.06 -7.40
N GLN A 61 -11.89 6.94 -6.70
CA GLN A 61 -12.29 6.83 -5.28
C GLN A 61 -11.56 7.84 -4.39
N LEU A 62 -10.26 8.07 -4.66
CA LEU A 62 -9.49 9.07 -3.95
C LEU A 62 -10.03 10.49 -4.19
N ALA A 63 -10.39 10.81 -5.45
CA ALA A 63 -10.99 12.08 -5.82
C ALA A 63 -12.37 12.30 -5.16
N ASP A 64 -13.19 11.25 -5.07
CA ASP A 64 -14.50 11.28 -4.42
C ASP A 64 -14.37 11.43 -2.90
N ARG A 65 -13.36 10.80 -2.30
CA ARG A 65 -13.09 10.90 -0.86
C ARG A 65 -12.64 12.32 -0.48
N TYR A 66 -11.85 12.95 -1.32
CA TYR A 66 -11.31 14.31 -1.10
C TYR A 66 -11.86 15.27 -2.15
N ARG A 67 -13.11 15.67 -1.97
CA ARG A 67 -13.87 16.49 -2.95
C ARG A 67 -13.38 17.94 -3.05
N SER A 68 -12.64 18.44 -2.07
CA SER A 68 -12.14 19.82 -2.04
C SER A 68 -10.61 19.87 -2.00
N GLY A 69 -10.05 20.91 -2.62
CA GLY A 69 -8.61 21.17 -2.63
C GLY A 69 -7.84 20.30 -3.62
N ILE A 70 -6.53 20.48 -3.62
CA ILE A 70 -5.59 19.71 -4.44
C ILE A 70 -5.14 18.49 -3.65
N VAL A 71 -5.19 17.32 -4.29
CA VAL A 71 -4.70 16.05 -3.77
C VAL A 71 -3.39 15.75 -4.46
N ARG A 72 -2.29 15.72 -3.71
CA ARG A 72 -0.97 15.35 -4.21
C ARG A 72 -0.67 13.91 -3.83
N VAL A 73 -0.51 13.07 -4.84
CA VAL A 73 -0.24 11.63 -4.68
C VAL A 73 1.23 11.39 -4.94
N VAL A 74 1.95 10.94 -3.92
CA VAL A 74 3.36 10.53 -4.01
C VAL A 74 3.43 9.06 -4.36
N LEU A 75 4.14 8.70 -5.42
CA LEU A 75 4.18 7.33 -5.93
C LEU A 75 5.49 7.06 -6.71
N ASP A 76 5.76 5.80 -7.00
CA ASP A 76 6.85 5.39 -7.85
C ASP A 76 6.55 5.59 -9.35
N ASN A 77 7.57 5.40 -10.19
CA ASN A 77 7.47 5.50 -11.65
C ASN A 77 6.94 4.20 -12.31
N GLY A 78 6.07 3.45 -11.63
CA GLY A 78 5.49 2.24 -12.20
C GLY A 78 4.77 2.49 -13.54
N SER A 79 4.84 1.52 -14.45
CA SER A 79 4.26 1.64 -15.80
C SER A 79 2.75 1.95 -15.81
N ILE A 80 2.01 1.46 -14.82
CA ILE A 80 0.58 1.76 -14.67
C ILE A 80 0.33 3.21 -14.27
N HIS A 81 1.27 3.84 -13.55
CA HIS A 81 1.19 5.22 -13.08
C HIS A 81 1.50 6.23 -14.19
N THR A 82 2.34 5.82 -15.14
CA THR A 82 2.81 6.67 -16.26
C THR A 82 2.14 6.33 -17.60
N SER A 83 1.14 5.44 -17.61
CA SER A 83 0.46 5.00 -18.83
C SER A 83 -0.29 6.14 -19.53
N ALA A 84 -0.54 6.00 -20.84
CA ALA A 84 -1.32 6.97 -21.61
C ALA A 84 -2.74 7.13 -21.04
N GLN A 85 -3.36 6.03 -20.58
CA GLN A 85 -4.69 6.06 -19.97
C GLN A 85 -4.69 6.86 -18.67
N THR A 86 -3.69 6.66 -17.80
CA THR A 86 -3.55 7.40 -16.54
C THR A 86 -3.34 8.89 -16.82
N ARG A 87 -2.49 9.24 -17.78
CA ARG A 87 -2.27 10.65 -18.18
C ARG A 87 -3.53 11.31 -18.73
N ALA A 88 -4.29 10.61 -19.58
CA ALA A 88 -5.55 11.11 -20.12
C ALA A 88 -6.58 11.35 -19.01
N TRP A 89 -6.68 10.45 -18.04
CA TRP A 89 -7.56 10.64 -16.89
C TRP A 89 -7.14 11.83 -16.02
N LEU A 90 -5.84 12.01 -15.77
CA LEU A 90 -5.30 13.13 -14.99
C LEU A 90 -5.55 14.48 -15.65
N SER A 91 -5.50 14.56 -16.98
CA SER A 91 -5.81 15.82 -17.70
C SER A 91 -7.25 16.28 -17.50
N LEU A 92 -8.17 15.34 -17.25
CA LEU A 92 -9.58 15.62 -16.93
C LEU A 92 -9.81 15.86 -15.41
N ASN A 93 -8.81 15.56 -14.58
CA ASN A 93 -8.91 15.67 -13.13
C ASN A 93 -7.73 16.48 -12.54
N PRO A 94 -7.62 17.78 -12.84
CA PRO A 94 -6.44 18.61 -12.50
C PRO A 94 -6.20 18.78 -11.00
N ARG A 95 -7.20 18.46 -10.19
CA ARG A 95 -7.07 18.44 -8.72
C ARG A 95 -6.18 17.31 -8.20
N ILE A 96 -6.04 16.21 -8.96
CA ILE A 96 -5.17 15.09 -8.60
C ILE A 96 -3.82 15.34 -9.26
N GLN A 97 -2.81 15.58 -8.46
CA GLN A 97 -1.45 15.86 -8.91
C GLN A 97 -0.52 14.71 -8.48
N MET A 98 0.20 14.15 -9.45
CA MET A 98 1.18 13.08 -9.19
C MET A 98 2.55 13.67 -8.89
N ILE A 99 3.18 13.18 -7.82
CA ILE A 99 4.58 13.46 -7.48
C ILE A 99 5.34 12.15 -7.57
N TYR A 100 6.15 12.02 -8.60
CA TYR A 100 6.94 10.81 -8.83
C TYR A 100 8.22 10.82 -8.01
N LEU A 101 8.43 9.73 -7.27
CA LEU A 101 9.68 9.51 -6.55
C LEU A 101 10.81 9.16 -7.52
N PRO A 102 12.07 9.47 -7.18
CA PRO A 102 13.22 9.04 -7.96
C PRO A 102 13.22 7.52 -8.15
N THR A 103 13.75 7.08 -9.29
CA THR A 103 13.87 5.66 -9.62
C THR A 103 14.64 4.91 -8.52
N TYR A 104 14.19 3.73 -8.16
CA TYR A 104 14.74 2.86 -7.09
C TYR A 104 14.68 3.40 -5.65
N SER A 105 14.05 4.54 -5.39
CA SER A 105 13.92 5.09 -4.04
C SER A 105 12.54 4.89 -3.39
N GLY A 106 11.58 4.33 -4.12
CA GLY A 106 10.20 4.16 -3.65
C GLY A 106 10.10 3.40 -2.32
N HIS A 107 10.88 2.34 -2.13
CA HIS A 107 10.90 1.54 -0.91
C HIS A 107 11.47 2.28 0.32
N LEU A 108 12.29 3.32 0.11
CA LEU A 108 12.88 4.14 1.18
C LEU A 108 12.07 5.41 1.46
N LEU A 109 11.50 6.01 0.43
CA LEU A 109 10.88 7.33 0.49
C LEU A 109 9.35 7.30 0.52
N ASN A 110 8.72 6.20 0.09
CA ASN A 110 7.27 6.09 0.09
C ASN A 110 6.75 5.55 1.44
N PRO A 111 6.11 6.38 2.28
CA PRO A 111 5.68 5.96 3.62
C PRO A 111 4.71 4.77 3.63
N ILE A 112 3.91 4.58 2.57
CA ILE A 112 2.96 3.47 2.47
C ILE A 112 3.67 2.10 2.41
N GLU A 113 4.94 2.06 2.02
CA GLU A 113 5.70 0.80 2.01
C GLU A 113 5.83 0.19 3.40
N LYS A 114 5.83 1.00 4.47
CA LYS A 114 5.78 0.50 5.86
C LYS A 114 4.47 -0.22 6.16
N VAL A 115 3.35 0.30 5.63
CA VAL A 115 2.03 -0.35 5.76
C VAL A 115 2.03 -1.67 5.00
N TRP A 116 2.59 -1.69 3.78
CA TRP A 116 2.73 -2.93 3.00
C TRP A 116 3.65 -3.94 3.64
N TRP A 117 4.72 -3.48 4.26
CA TRP A 117 5.61 -4.35 5.04
C TRP A 117 4.85 -4.97 6.22
N LEU A 118 4.13 -4.19 7.00
CA LEU A 118 3.35 -4.67 8.14
C LEU A 118 2.27 -5.67 7.69
N LEU A 119 1.54 -5.37 6.62
CA LEU A 119 0.56 -6.28 6.03
C LEU A 119 1.20 -7.60 5.60
N LYS A 120 2.36 -7.55 4.93
CA LYS A 120 3.11 -8.75 4.53
C LYS A 120 3.53 -9.59 5.75
N GLN A 121 3.93 -8.94 6.85
CA GLN A 121 4.25 -9.64 8.09
C GLN A 121 3.04 -10.44 8.60
N HIS A 122 1.85 -9.85 8.60
CA HIS A 122 0.63 -10.51 9.06
C HIS A 122 0.17 -11.64 8.13
N ILE A 123 0.26 -11.45 6.82
CA ILE A 123 -0.12 -12.49 5.84
C ILE A 123 0.85 -13.67 5.87
N SER A 124 2.16 -13.39 6.00
CA SER A 124 3.18 -14.42 5.92
C SER A 124 3.45 -15.16 7.22
N ALA A 125 2.83 -14.76 8.34
CA ALA A 125 2.98 -15.41 9.62
C ALA A 125 2.21 -16.75 9.66
N ASN A 126 2.70 -17.75 8.93
CA ASN A 126 2.20 -19.13 8.95
C ASN A 126 0.69 -19.28 8.58
N HIS A 127 0.13 -18.33 7.86
CA HIS A 127 -1.23 -18.46 7.33
C HIS A 127 -1.20 -19.24 6.02
N ASN A 128 -2.02 -20.28 5.96
CA ASN A 128 -2.30 -21.02 4.74
C ASN A 128 -3.67 -20.59 4.23
N PHE A 129 -3.71 -19.99 3.05
CA PHE A 129 -4.95 -19.65 2.37
C PHE A 129 -5.24 -20.69 1.29
N CYS A 130 -6.40 -21.32 1.34
CA CYS A 130 -6.78 -22.34 0.37
C CYS A 130 -7.05 -21.73 -1.01
N ASP A 131 -7.55 -20.50 -1.07
CA ASP A 131 -7.86 -19.79 -2.30
C ASP A 131 -7.57 -18.28 -2.21
N ILE A 132 -7.68 -17.60 -3.37
CA ILE A 132 -7.41 -16.17 -3.49
C ILE A 132 -8.49 -15.32 -2.81
N GLN A 133 -9.73 -15.83 -2.69
CA GLN A 133 -10.82 -15.13 -2.03
C GLN A 133 -10.59 -15.05 -0.52
N GLN A 134 -10.11 -16.13 0.10
CA GLN A 134 -9.73 -16.13 1.50
C GLN A 134 -8.59 -15.14 1.79
N LEU A 135 -7.57 -15.12 0.92
CA LEU A 135 -6.50 -14.13 1.02
C LEU A 135 -7.04 -12.71 0.89
N GLN A 136 -7.92 -12.46 -0.07
CA GLN A 136 -8.54 -11.14 -0.27
C GLN A 136 -9.34 -10.73 0.96
N ALA A 137 -10.23 -11.58 1.46
CA ALA A 137 -11.05 -11.29 2.65
C ALA A 137 -10.18 -11.01 3.90
N PHE A 138 -9.07 -11.75 4.04
CA PHE A 138 -8.11 -11.51 5.12
C PHE A 138 -7.46 -10.13 4.99
N VAL A 139 -6.97 -9.79 3.80
CA VAL A 139 -6.33 -8.50 3.51
C VAL A 139 -7.29 -7.35 3.74
N GLU A 140 -8.51 -7.44 3.22
CA GLU A 140 -9.54 -6.40 3.38
C GLU A 140 -9.90 -6.19 4.85
N ARG A 141 -10.11 -7.27 5.61
CA ARG A 141 -10.37 -7.19 7.06
C ARG A 141 -9.20 -6.54 7.79
N TRP A 142 -7.97 -6.92 7.45
CA TRP A 142 -6.79 -6.33 8.07
C TRP A 142 -6.67 -4.84 7.76
N LEU A 143 -6.91 -4.42 6.51
CA LEU A 143 -6.87 -3.02 6.10
C LEU A 143 -7.93 -2.18 6.83
N LEU A 144 -9.15 -2.72 6.98
CA LEU A 144 -10.24 -2.05 7.71
C LEU A 144 -9.98 -1.93 9.22
N ALA A 145 -9.22 -2.86 9.79
CA ALA A 145 -8.88 -2.86 11.21
C ALA A 145 -7.75 -1.87 11.57
N GLN A 146 -7.15 -1.18 10.59
CA GLN A 146 -6.05 -0.25 10.88
C GLN A 146 -6.58 1.06 11.44
N HIS A 147 -6.07 1.45 12.62
CA HIS A 147 -6.39 2.73 13.22
C HIS A 147 -5.48 3.84 12.67
N PRO A 148 -6.02 5.03 12.31
CA PRO A 148 -5.24 6.14 11.74
C PRO A 148 -4.05 6.57 12.59
N ASP A 149 -4.22 6.70 13.92
CA ASP A 149 -3.12 7.12 14.81
C ASP A 149 -1.97 6.13 14.83
N ARG A 150 -2.29 4.82 14.80
CA ARG A 150 -1.27 3.76 14.70
C ARG A 150 -0.49 3.85 13.40
N LEU A 151 -1.18 4.13 12.29
CA LEU A 151 -0.54 4.29 11.00
C LEU A 151 0.31 5.55 10.94
N LEU A 152 -0.15 6.67 11.52
CA LEU A 152 0.67 7.88 11.68
C LEU A 152 1.94 7.61 12.48
N ALA A 153 1.83 6.93 13.62
CA ALA A 153 3.00 6.55 14.42
C ALA A 153 3.97 5.66 13.61
N LEU A 154 3.44 4.69 12.86
CA LEU A 154 4.23 3.81 12.01
C LEU A 154 5.00 4.56 10.92
N ILE A 155 4.34 5.44 10.16
CA ILE A 155 4.99 6.16 9.06
C ILE A 155 5.99 7.21 9.56
N ASN A 156 5.79 7.77 10.76
CA ASN A 156 6.65 8.77 11.37
C ASN A 156 7.79 8.19 12.21
N SER A 157 7.81 6.90 12.50
CA SER A 157 8.79 6.25 13.39
C SER A 157 10.26 6.42 12.97
N ASP A 158 10.55 6.70 11.69
CA ASP A 158 11.92 6.92 11.21
C ASP A 158 12.28 8.42 11.07
N VAL A 159 11.34 9.33 11.27
CA VAL A 159 11.58 10.78 11.13
C VAL A 159 12.44 11.31 12.27
N THR A 160 12.37 10.66 13.45
CA THR A 160 13.18 11.04 14.62
C THR A 160 14.69 10.86 14.42
N HIS A 161 15.13 10.00 13.50
CA HIS A 161 16.54 9.80 13.18
C HIS A 161 17.04 10.64 11.98
N ARG A 162 16.15 11.31 11.22
CA ARG A 162 16.49 12.09 10.03
C ARG A 162 16.06 13.57 10.08
N ALA A 163 15.51 14.03 11.20
CA ALA A 163 14.98 15.39 11.36
C ALA A 163 16.04 16.50 11.47
N SER A 164 17.28 16.30 10.95
CA SER A 164 18.26 17.36 10.79
C SER A 164 18.31 17.98 9.38
N CYS A 165 17.39 17.65 8.49
CA CYS A 165 17.28 18.27 7.16
C CYS A 165 15.92 18.91 6.94
N GLN A 166 15.90 20.23 7.17
CA GLN A 166 15.07 21.30 6.59
C GLN A 166 13.55 21.07 6.47
N ALA A 167 12.83 21.71 7.39
CA ALA A 167 11.39 21.97 7.32
C ALA A 167 11.06 22.84 6.09
N LEU A 168 10.32 22.28 5.14
CA LEU A 168 9.58 23.05 4.14
C LEU A 168 8.24 23.50 4.74
N PRO A 169 7.83 24.76 4.58
CA PRO A 169 6.56 25.25 5.12
C PRO A 169 5.39 24.60 4.33
N CYS A 170 4.64 23.76 5.02
CA CYS A 170 3.47 23.09 4.45
C CYS A 170 2.21 23.88 4.75
N SER A 171 1.85 24.85 3.92
CA SER A 171 0.49 25.38 3.87
C SER A 171 -0.35 24.58 2.88
N GLY A 172 -1.36 23.85 3.39
CA GLY A 172 -2.47 23.34 2.58
C GLY A 172 -2.26 22.08 1.73
N VAL A 173 -1.19 21.31 1.91
CA VAL A 173 -0.86 20.14 1.09
C VAL A 173 -1.37 18.85 1.74
N LYS A 174 -2.25 18.12 1.04
CA LYS A 174 -2.58 16.73 1.38
C LYS A 174 -1.65 15.82 0.60
N LEU A 175 -0.72 15.13 1.30
CA LEU A 175 0.20 14.15 0.73
C LEU A 175 -0.36 12.74 0.96
N PHE A 176 -0.35 11.91 -0.06
CA PHE A 176 -0.80 10.53 -0.03
C PHE A 176 0.24 9.58 -0.60
#